data_1e424efadb44d1d61cac4eff929c7949
#
_entry.id   1e424efadb44d1d61cac4eff929c7949
#
_cell.length_a   1.000
_cell.length_b   1.000
_cell.length_c   1.000
_cell.angle_alpha   90.00
_cell.angle_beta   90.00
_cell.angle_gamma   90.00
#
_symmetry.space_group_name_H-M   'P 1'
#
loop_
_entity.id
_entity.type
_entity.pdbx_description
1 polymer ?
#
loop_
_entity_poly.entity_id
_entity_poly.type
_entity_poly.pdbx_seq_one_letter_code
_entity_poly.pdbx_strand_id
1 'polypeptide(L)'
;MNSRIEQIKEYARVIKDTPYALRTYLQTYDNTQKKFVPMDLFPDQLQLIQDYEDYNENITKKYRQAGVTTVTAAWLSKKLQLAKPDNPERVLIIANKKDTAVEMANKIRHFLDQWPEWINVGFSPDKNSESRFRLNNGSEVKAVATSADALRGFTPTVLVFDEAAYIEAGEDFWAASMASLSTGGKIILISTPNGYDPIYYGVYDQALRGINDFHITDLRWFKDPRYTKDLRWVKCSDICHYMLNREQYKDDEVVLTEFDITNYQELEEQGYKPFSSWFESMSKKFKYDRRKIAQELECDFLGSGDGVIPGDIQENIAKNMIRVPTEKYMQGTFWQWKEPVVGHRYIMGVDVSRGDSEDFSAINIVDFDEREQVVEYIGKIPPDDLASICYKWAILYGNAFIVTDITGGMGVATSRKLQELNYKNLYIEGVNTQNIWDYNRKAMEKIPGLNFNNKRTQIVAAFEEQLRKGFQVRSNRLLNELNTFVYMNGRPDHMKGAHDDAIMSLSMALYAADLCFNQLERNEAKNKAMLDSWTLSERTYEPNKSFYSYGTALDSIGSMQMDNSLYHGNNQTNVPKQSYQEYSWLFAKPK
;
A
#
# COMPACT_ATOMS: atom_id res chain seq x y z
N MET A 1 16.58 -60.33 -20.74
CA MET A 1 17.59 -59.78 -19.79
C MET A 1 18.01 -58.36 -20.14
N ASN A 2 18.23 -58.01 -21.40
CA ASN A 2 18.61 -56.64 -21.82
C ASN A 2 17.54 -55.56 -21.48
N SER A 3 16.25 -55.87 -21.64
CA SER A 3 15.19 -54.89 -21.39
C SER A 3 15.10 -54.45 -19.92
N ARG A 4 15.38 -55.34 -18.97
CA ARG A 4 15.34 -55.03 -17.53
C ARG A 4 16.54 -54.18 -17.09
N ILE A 5 17.71 -54.38 -17.70
CA ILE A 5 18.90 -53.55 -17.44
C ILE A 5 18.68 -52.13 -18.00
N GLU A 6 18.06 -52.01 -19.16
CA GLU A 6 17.72 -50.75 -19.78
C GLU A 6 16.69 -49.97 -18.93
N GLN A 7 15.64 -50.63 -18.43
CA GLN A 7 14.68 -50.03 -17.51
C GLN A 7 15.33 -49.53 -16.21
N ILE A 8 16.28 -50.29 -15.64
CA ILE A 8 17.00 -49.85 -14.43
C ILE A 8 17.84 -48.61 -14.71
N LYS A 9 18.56 -48.57 -15.85
CA LYS A 9 19.35 -47.40 -16.25
C LYS A 9 18.45 -46.19 -16.48
N GLU A 10 17.32 -46.37 -17.14
CA GLU A 10 16.36 -45.34 -17.42
C GLU A 10 15.72 -44.83 -16.12
N TYR A 11 15.32 -45.71 -15.20
CA TYR A 11 14.81 -45.33 -13.88
C TYR A 11 15.83 -44.50 -13.10
N ALA A 12 17.11 -44.89 -13.13
CA ALA A 12 18.18 -44.12 -12.49
C ALA A 12 18.35 -42.73 -13.12
N ARG A 13 18.14 -42.59 -14.43
CA ARG A 13 18.16 -41.31 -15.13
C ARG A 13 16.97 -40.45 -14.76
N VAL A 14 15.76 -41.02 -14.74
CA VAL A 14 14.52 -40.33 -14.33
C VAL A 14 14.63 -39.74 -12.89
N ILE A 15 15.25 -40.49 -11.98
CA ILE A 15 15.49 -40.00 -10.61
C ILE A 15 16.40 -38.77 -10.64
N LYS A 16 17.52 -38.81 -11.36
CA LYS A 16 18.58 -37.80 -11.30
C LYS A 16 18.31 -36.55 -12.14
N ASP A 17 17.62 -36.70 -13.25
CA ASP A 17 17.43 -35.65 -14.25
C ASP A 17 15.93 -35.32 -14.37
N THR A 18 15.47 -34.35 -13.58
CA THR A 18 14.07 -33.94 -13.57
C THR A 18 13.63 -33.33 -14.90
N PRO A 19 14.36 -32.39 -15.51
CA PRO A 19 14.01 -31.86 -16.84
C PRO A 19 13.87 -32.96 -17.90
N TYR A 20 14.79 -33.90 -17.94
CA TYR A 20 14.72 -35.05 -18.84
C TYR A 20 13.45 -35.88 -18.60
N ALA A 21 13.16 -36.21 -17.35
CA ALA A 21 12.01 -37.02 -16.98
C ALA A 21 10.69 -36.36 -17.41
N LEU A 22 10.54 -35.08 -17.12
CA LEU A 22 9.32 -34.33 -17.47
C LEU A 22 9.16 -34.23 -18.99
N ARG A 23 10.21 -33.88 -19.73
CA ARG A 23 10.19 -33.79 -21.19
C ARG A 23 9.87 -35.11 -21.87
N THR A 24 10.42 -36.21 -21.33
CA THR A 24 10.31 -37.53 -21.97
C THR A 24 8.94 -38.14 -21.76
N TYR A 25 8.36 -38.00 -20.58
CA TYR A 25 7.15 -38.73 -20.17
C TYR A 25 5.90 -37.88 -20.06
N LEU A 26 6.02 -36.54 -19.90
CA LEU A 26 4.88 -35.70 -19.69
C LEU A 26 4.59 -34.78 -20.88
N GLN A 27 3.32 -34.55 -21.10
CA GLN A 27 2.80 -33.62 -22.10
C GLN A 27 1.92 -32.60 -21.45
N THR A 28 2.00 -31.37 -21.91
CA THR A 28 1.14 -30.25 -21.52
C THR A 28 0.36 -29.74 -22.72
N TYR A 29 -0.82 -29.15 -22.47
CA TYR A 29 -1.63 -28.58 -23.54
C TYR A 29 -1.11 -27.18 -23.90
N ASP A 30 -0.67 -27.04 -25.16
CA ASP A 30 -0.28 -25.75 -25.73
C ASP A 30 -1.52 -25.04 -26.31
N ASN A 31 -1.96 -23.96 -25.67
CA ASN A 31 -3.11 -23.18 -26.11
C ASN A 31 -2.89 -22.50 -27.48
N THR A 32 -1.65 -22.23 -27.85
CA THR A 32 -1.32 -21.58 -29.14
C THR A 32 -1.45 -22.57 -30.28
N GLN A 33 -0.89 -23.78 -30.10
CA GLN A 33 -0.94 -24.85 -31.07
C GLN A 33 -2.20 -25.72 -30.98
N LYS A 34 -3.02 -25.53 -29.92
CA LYS A 34 -4.23 -26.29 -29.60
C LYS A 34 -4.02 -27.80 -29.60
N LYS A 35 -2.87 -28.26 -29.07
CA LYS A 35 -2.50 -29.69 -28.99
C LYS A 35 -1.65 -29.97 -27.76
N PHE A 36 -1.56 -31.25 -27.40
CA PHE A 36 -0.58 -31.71 -26.43
C PHE A 36 0.81 -31.71 -27.04
N VAL A 37 1.78 -31.15 -26.29
CA VAL A 37 3.20 -31.10 -26.65
C VAL A 37 4.04 -31.65 -25.51
N PRO A 38 5.23 -32.20 -25.77
CA PRO A 38 6.17 -32.56 -24.71
C PRO A 38 6.42 -31.39 -23.77
N MET A 39 6.64 -31.68 -22.50
CA MET A 39 6.88 -30.65 -21.49
C MET A 39 8.31 -30.11 -21.58
N ASP A 40 8.57 -29.32 -22.61
CA ASP A 40 9.82 -28.57 -22.74
C ASP A 40 9.80 -27.34 -21.83
N LEU A 41 10.75 -27.30 -20.88
CA LEU A 41 10.85 -26.24 -19.91
C LEU A 41 11.66 -25.06 -20.46
N PHE A 42 11.17 -23.87 -20.24
CA PHE A 42 11.91 -22.62 -20.50
C PHE A 42 13.02 -22.40 -19.46
N PRO A 43 14.04 -21.59 -19.75
CA PRO A 43 15.17 -21.37 -18.83
C PRO A 43 14.74 -21.01 -17.39
N ASP A 44 13.78 -20.10 -17.22
CA ASP A 44 13.27 -19.72 -15.90
C ASP A 44 12.51 -20.86 -15.21
N GLN A 45 11.86 -21.74 -15.97
CA GLN A 45 11.18 -22.92 -15.42
C GLN A 45 12.18 -24.03 -15.04
N LEU A 46 13.30 -24.14 -15.75
CA LEU A 46 14.42 -25.02 -15.36
C LEU A 46 15.03 -24.55 -14.04
N GLN A 47 15.26 -23.24 -13.90
CA GLN A 47 15.74 -22.66 -12.65
C GLN A 47 14.76 -22.91 -11.50
N LEU A 48 13.47 -22.72 -11.73
CA LEU A 48 12.42 -22.98 -10.74
C LEU A 48 12.46 -24.41 -10.20
N ILE A 49 12.63 -25.40 -11.08
CA ILE A 49 12.75 -26.80 -10.65
C ILE A 49 14.02 -27.02 -9.84
N GLN A 50 15.13 -26.43 -10.25
CA GLN A 50 16.39 -26.53 -9.53
C GLN A 50 16.24 -25.92 -8.12
N ASP A 51 15.61 -24.76 -8.03
CA ASP A 51 15.32 -24.10 -6.75
C ASP A 51 14.45 -24.99 -5.85
N TYR A 52 13.43 -25.65 -6.40
CA TYR A 52 12.62 -26.61 -5.64
C TYR A 52 13.39 -27.84 -5.16
N GLU A 53 14.43 -28.25 -5.85
CA GLU A 53 15.28 -29.36 -5.44
C GLU A 53 16.29 -28.94 -4.38
N ASP A 54 16.87 -27.75 -4.51
CA ASP A 54 17.96 -27.26 -3.66
C ASP A 54 17.46 -26.63 -2.33
N TYR A 55 16.29 -25.96 -2.33
CA TYR A 55 15.80 -25.25 -1.17
C TYR A 55 14.51 -25.84 -0.60
N ASN A 56 14.36 -25.81 0.72
CA ASN A 56 13.14 -26.28 1.39
C ASN A 56 12.07 -25.20 1.47
N GLU A 57 12.45 -23.94 1.55
CA GLU A 57 11.56 -22.79 1.63
C GLU A 57 11.68 -21.96 0.34
N ASN A 58 10.59 -21.93 -0.44
CA ASN A 58 10.59 -21.30 -1.77
C ASN A 58 9.46 -20.29 -1.89
N ILE A 59 9.77 -19.11 -2.41
CA ILE A 59 8.80 -18.09 -2.77
C ILE A 59 8.99 -17.67 -4.24
N THR A 60 7.96 -17.88 -5.05
CA THR A 60 7.99 -17.64 -6.49
C THR A 60 7.10 -16.46 -6.85
N LYS A 61 7.71 -15.34 -7.24
CA LYS A 61 7.03 -14.19 -7.82
C LYS A 61 6.95 -14.37 -9.32
N LYS A 62 5.74 -14.37 -9.86
CA LYS A 62 5.48 -14.67 -11.27
C LYS A 62 4.62 -13.64 -11.95
N TYR A 63 4.79 -13.45 -13.24
CA TYR A 63 3.81 -12.80 -14.09
C TYR A 63 2.69 -13.79 -14.50
N ARG A 64 1.57 -13.26 -14.95
CA ARG A 64 0.43 -14.07 -15.39
C ARG A 64 0.80 -14.94 -16.60
N GLN A 65 0.41 -16.22 -16.57
CA GLN A 65 0.68 -17.22 -17.61
C GLN A 65 2.17 -17.66 -17.71
N ALA A 66 2.95 -17.48 -16.66
CA ALA A 66 4.33 -18.01 -16.58
C ALA A 66 4.40 -19.56 -16.59
N GLY A 67 3.27 -20.24 -16.40
CA GLY A 67 3.19 -21.70 -16.39
C GLY A 67 3.65 -22.35 -15.08
N VAL A 68 3.94 -21.58 -14.03
CA VAL A 68 4.48 -22.07 -12.75
C VAL A 68 3.62 -23.17 -12.13
N THR A 69 2.30 -22.96 -11.99
CA THR A 69 1.39 -23.97 -11.43
C THR A 69 1.46 -25.31 -12.21
N THR A 70 1.63 -25.25 -13.53
CA THR A 70 1.76 -26.45 -14.37
C THR A 70 3.11 -27.14 -14.15
N VAL A 71 4.21 -26.38 -14.11
CA VAL A 71 5.56 -26.91 -13.84
C VAL A 71 5.64 -27.51 -12.45
N THR A 72 5.09 -26.83 -11.44
CA THR A 72 5.03 -27.33 -10.07
C THR A 72 4.22 -28.64 -9.97
N ALA A 73 3.07 -28.71 -10.66
CA ALA A 73 2.26 -29.93 -10.70
C ALA A 73 3.00 -31.11 -11.36
N ALA A 74 3.75 -30.86 -12.44
CA ALA A 74 4.57 -31.88 -13.11
C ALA A 74 5.72 -32.32 -12.20
N TRP A 75 6.42 -31.43 -11.55
CA TRP A 75 7.47 -31.73 -10.58
C TRP A 75 6.92 -32.57 -9.40
N LEU A 76 5.77 -32.17 -8.84
CA LEU A 76 5.09 -32.92 -7.79
C LEU A 76 4.68 -34.32 -8.26
N SER A 77 4.21 -34.48 -9.50
CA SER A 77 3.86 -35.79 -10.04
C SER A 77 5.05 -36.74 -10.03
N LYS A 78 6.23 -36.27 -10.48
CA LYS A 78 7.49 -37.03 -10.39
C LYS A 78 7.81 -37.41 -8.94
N LYS A 79 7.76 -36.45 -8.01
CA LYS A 79 8.10 -36.64 -6.61
C LYS A 79 7.17 -37.67 -5.94
N LEU A 80 5.87 -37.57 -6.17
CA LEU A 80 4.87 -38.54 -5.68
C LEU A 80 5.07 -39.93 -6.26
N GLN A 81 5.34 -40.00 -7.58
CA GLN A 81 5.52 -41.26 -8.33
C GLN A 81 6.73 -42.04 -7.87
N LEU A 82 7.85 -41.35 -7.59
CA LEU A 82 9.13 -41.97 -7.24
C LEU A 82 9.32 -42.10 -5.72
N ALA A 83 8.38 -41.69 -4.91
CA ALA A 83 8.42 -41.83 -3.45
C ALA A 83 8.40 -43.31 -3.05
N LYS A 84 9.20 -43.67 -2.06
CA LYS A 84 9.28 -45.06 -1.55
C LYS A 84 8.09 -45.32 -0.61
N PRO A 85 7.59 -46.57 -0.53
CA PRO A 85 6.48 -46.92 0.38
C PRO A 85 6.80 -46.72 1.87
N ASP A 86 8.06 -46.78 2.26
CA ASP A 86 8.55 -46.53 3.62
C ASP A 86 8.70 -45.03 3.94
N ASN A 87 8.73 -44.18 2.90
CA ASN A 87 8.79 -42.73 3.02
C ASN A 87 7.90 -42.04 1.95
N PRO A 88 6.57 -42.15 2.09
CA PRO A 88 5.63 -41.58 1.10
C PRO A 88 5.56 -40.06 1.20
N GLU A 89 5.35 -39.41 0.06
CA GLU A 89 5.14 -37.98 0.00
C GLU A 89 3.69 -37.58 0.33
N ARG A 90 3.54 -36.54 1.11
CA ARG A 90 2.24 -35.98 1.51
C ARG A 90 2.17 -34.52 1.10
N VAL A 91 1.45 -34.26 0.01
CA VAL A 91 1.31 -32.92 -0.58
C VAL A 91 0.02 -32.28 -0.11
N LEU A 92 0.13 -31.11 0.49
CA LEU A 92 -1.02 -30.25 0.84
C LEU A 92 -1.00 -29.02 -0.06
N ILE A 93 -2.09 -28.79 -0.79
CA ILE A 93 -2.28 -27.63 -1.67
C ILE A 93 -3.31 -26.72 -1.02
N ILE A 94 -2.94 -25.48 -0.82
CA ILE A 94 -3.80 -24.44 -0.24
C ILE A 94 -3.93 -23.28 -1.24
N ALA A 95 -5.14 -22.80 -1.45
CA ALA A 95 -5.41 -21.60 -2.21
C ALA A 95 -6.56 -20.81 -1.56
N ASN A 96 -6.75 -19.57 -1.96
CA ASN A 96 -7.86 -18.74 -1.45
C ASN A 96 -9.22 -19.41 -1.70
N LYS A 97 -9.39 -20.05 -2.88
CA LYS A 97 -10.62 -20.79 -3.23
C LYS A 97 -10.32 -22.28 -3.37
N LYS A 98 -11.26 -23.12 -2.92
CA LYS A 98 -11.14 -24.58 -3.06
C LYS A 98 -10.97 -25.01 -4.51
N ASP A 99 -11.68 -24.38 -5.44
CA ASP A 99 -11.64 -24.73 -6.86
C ASP A 99 -10.23 -24.52 -7.45
N THR A 100 -9.54 -23.45 -7.05
CA THR A 100 -8.14 -23.20 -7.46
C THR A 100 -7.19 -24.28 -6.96
N ALA A 101 -7.32 -24.68 -5.70
CA ALA A 101 -6.51 -25.76 -5.14
C ALA A 101 -6.80 -27.11 -5.82
N VAL A 102 -8.07 -27.41 -6.12
CA VAL A 102 -8.52 -28.61 -6.83
C VAL A 102 -8.01 -28.61 -8.27
N GLU A 103 -7.99 -27.45 -8.94
CA GLU A 103 -7.42 -27.36 -10.31
C GLU A 103 -5.94 -27.79 -10.34
N MET A 104 -5.14 -27.35 -9.37
CA MET A 104 -3.74 -27.80 -9.27
C MET A 104 -3.66 -29.30 -8.97
N ALA A 105 -4.49 -29.84 -8.08
CA ALA A 105 -4.55 -31.27 -7.81
C ALA A 105 -4.92 -32.10 -9.04
N ASN A 106 -5.85 -31.61 -9.87
CA ASN A 106 -6.24 -32.23 -11.13
C ASN A 106 -5.10 -32.21 -12.16
N LYS A 107 -4.28 -31.16 -12.21
CA LYS A 107 -3.05 -31.13 -13.04
C LYS A 107 -2.05 -32.18 -12.58
N ILE A 108 -1.85 -32.33 -11.27
CA ILE A 108 -0.98 -33.39 -10.73
C ILE A 108 -1.51 -34.76 -11.15
N ARG A 109 -2.80 -35.02 -11.01
CA ARG A 109 -3.45 -36.27 -11.42
C ARG A 109 -3.24 -36.56 -12.90
N HIS A 110 -3.48 -35.54 -13.74
CA HIS A 110 -3.26 -35.65 -15.19
C HIS A 110 -1.82 -36.03 -15.54
N PHE A 111 -0.83 -35.49 -14.86
CA PHE A 111 0.55 -35.87 -15.06
C PHE A 111 0.88 -37.27 -14.51
N LEU A 112 0.29 -37.67 -13.40
CA LEU A 112 0.44 -39.01 -12.83
C LEU A 112 -0.06 -40.09 -13.79
N ASP A 113 -1.13 -39.87 -14.53
CA ASP A 113 -1.69 -40.81 -15.52
C ASP A 113 -0.78 -40.96 -16.74
N GLN A 114 0.14 -40.05 -17.02
CA GLN A 114 1.02 -40.09 -18.19
C GLN A 114 2.30 -40.94 -17.97
N TRP A 115 2.65 -41.25 -16.72
CA TRP A 115 3.83 -42.05 -16.44
C TRP A 115 3.69 -43.47 -17.03
N PRO A 116 4.72 -44.03 -17.64
CA PRO A 116 4.64 -45.36 -18.24
C PRO A 116 4.38 -46.44 -17.19
N GLU A 117 3.68 -47.51 -17.57
CA GLU A 117 3.25 -48.60 -16.66
C GLU A 117 4.36 -49.15 -15.77
N TRP A 118 5.58 -49.20 -16.25
CA TRP A 118 6.71 -49.74 -15.48
C TRP A 118 7.24 -48.81 -14.39
N ILE A 119 6.82 -47.53 -14.37
CA ILE A 119 7.06 -46.55 -13.31
C ILE A 119 5.77 -46.29 -12.55
N ASN A 120 4.61 -46.27 -13.23
CA ASN A 120 3.34 -45.81 -12.67
C ASN A 120 2.87 -46.71 -11.52
N VAL A 121 2.84 -46.16 -10.30
CA VAL A 121 2.38 -46.89 -9.10
C VAL A 121 0.86 -46.99 -8.99
N GLY A 122 0.11 -46.20 -9.78
CA GLY A 122 -1.36 -46.17 -9.79
C GLY A 122 -2.01 -45.55 -8.55
N PHE A 123 -3.30 -45.32 -8.67
CA PHE A 123 -4.13 -44.73 -7.59
C PHE A 123 -4.69 -45.80 -6.65
N SER A 124 -4.69 -45.52 -5.37
CA SER A 124 -5.38 -46.33 -4.35
C SER A 124 -6.89 -46.11 -4.43
N PRO A 125 -7.73 -47.17 -4.43
CA PRO A 125 -9.18 -47.03 -4.45
C PRO A 125 -9.76 -46.41 -3.19
N ASP A 126 -9.08 -46.51 -2.06
CA ASP A 126 -9.58 -46.07 -0.74
C ASP A 126 -9.78 -44.57 -0.61
N LYS A 127 -8.96 -43.78 -1.33
CA LYS A 127 -9.03 -42.32 -1.32
C LYS A 127 -8.79 -41.82 -2.73
N ASN A 128 -9.84 -41.57 -3.45
CA ASN A 128 -9.76 -41.11 -4.84
C ASN A 128 -10.91 -40.14 -5.17
N SER A 129 -10.83 -38.94 -4.60
CA SER A 129 -11.72 -37.81 -4.92
C SER A 129 -10.94 -36.68 -5.61
N GLU A 130 -11.62 -35.71 -6.21
CA GLU A 130 -10.99 -34.58 -6.89
C GLU A 130 -10.06 -33.77 -5.95
N SER A 131 -10.47 -33.58 -4.70
CA SER A 131 -9.72 -32.79 -3.72
C SER A 131 -8.76 -33.62 -2.85
N ARG A 132 -8.82 -34.95 -2.94
CA ARG A 132 -7.96 -35.83 -2.14
C ARG A 132 -7.78 -37.18 -2.81
N PHE A 133 -6.55 -37.57 -3.09
CA PHE A 133 -6.25 -38.87 -3.64
C PHE A 133 -4.95 -39.43 -3.07
N ARG A 134 -4.83 -40.76 -3.10
CA ARG A 134 -3.67 -41.51 -2.64
C ARG A 134 -3.16 -42.40 -3.73
N LEU A 135 -1.85 -42.59 -3.80
CA LEU A 135 -1.18 -43.56 -4.66
C LEU A 135 -0.93 -44.88 -3.91
N ASN A 136 -0.69 -45.97 -4.66
CA ASN A 136 -0.44 -47.28 -4.05
C ASN A 136 0.89 -47.38 -3.28
N ASN A 137 1.82 -46.42 -3.49
CA ASN A 137 3.04 -46.30 -2.67
C ASN A 137 2.80 -45.52 -1.35
N GLY A 138 1.55 -45.17 -1.02
CA GLY A 138 1.18 -44.43 0.17
C GLY A 138 1.24 -42.93 0.03
N SER A 139 1.80 -42.38 -1.06
CA SER A 139 1.81 -40.92 -1.29
C SER A 139 0.40 -40.35 -1.45
N GLU A 140 0.19 -39.17 -0.93
CA GLU A 140 -1.16 -38.58 -0.84
C GLU A 140 -1.16 -37.08 -1.20
N VAL A 141 -2.17 -36.65 -1.95
CA VAL A 141 -2.43 -35.24 -2.26
C VAL A 141 -3.74 -34.82 -1.61
N LYS A 142 -3.76 -33.66 -0.96
CA LYS A 142 -4.96 -33.02 -0.41
C LYS A 142 -4.99 -31.57 -0.85
N ALA A 143 -6.11 -31.13 -1.44
CA ALA A 143 -6.36 -29.77 -1.88
C ALA A 143 -7.49 -29.15 -1.05
N VAL A 144 -7.26 -27.99 -0.47
CA VAL A 144 -8.19 -27.30 0.42
C VAL A 144 -8.20 -25.79 0.17
N ALA A 145 -9.31 -25.15 0.53
CA ALA A 145 -9.33 -23.69 0.68
C ALA A 145 -8.65 -23.30 2.00
N THR A 146 -8.23 -22.06 2.08
CA THR A 146 -7.72 -21.46 3.30
C THR A 146 -8.80 -21.48 4.40
N SER A 147 -8.49 -22.16 5.52
CA SER A 147 -9.35 -22.20 6.71
C SER A 147 -8.53 -22.58 7.92
N ALA A 148 -8.97 -22.21 9.12
CA ALA A 148 -8.30 -22.57 10.37
C ALA A 148 -8.10 -24.10 10.53
N ASP A 149 -8.96 -24.91 9.91
CA ASP A 149 -8.93 -26.37 9.98
C ASP A 149 -8.18 -27.04 8.81
N ALA A 150 -7.69 -26.25 7.84
CA ALA A 150 -7.04 -26.78 6.63
C ALA A 150 -5.86 -27.71 6.94
N LEU A 151 -5.09 -27.36 7.97
CA LEU A 151 -3.87 -28.05 8.41
C LEU A 151 -4.14 -29.17 9.41
N ARG A 152 -5.31 -29.19 10.08
CA ARG A 152 -5.59 -30.16 11.14
C ARG A 152 -5.63 -31.59 10.61
N GLY A 153 -4.90 -32.46 11.28
CA GLY A 153 -4.86 -33.93 10.97
C GLY A 153 -4.13 -34.29 9.69
N PHE A 154 -3.36 -33.37 9.09
CA PHE A 154 -2.52 -33.65 7.95
C PHE A 154 -1.13 -33.03 8.14
N THR A 155 -0.10 -33.87 8.23
CA THR A 155 1.30 -33.43 8.32
C THR A 155 1.90 -33.54 6.92
N PRO A 156 2.10 -32.44 6.18
CA PRO A 156 2.62 -32.46 4.83
C PRO A 156 4.14 -32.67 4.81
N THR A 157 4.65 -33.34 3.77
CA THR A 157 6.07 -33.29 3.40
C THR A 157 6.32 -32.16 2.39
N VAL A 158 5.28 -31.76 1.65
CA VAL A 158 5.29 -30.59 0.76
C VAL A 158 4.01 -29.80 0.97
N LEU A 159 4.14 -28.54 1.30
CA LEU A 159 3.06 -27.58 1.43
C LEU A 159 3.16 -26.55 0.29
N VAL A 160 2.10 -26.43 -0.51
CA VAL A 160 2.03 -25.51 -1.63
C VAL A 160 0.92 -24.51 -1.42
N PHE A 161 1.25 -23.25 -1.48
CA PHE A 161 0.30 -22.15 -1.54
C PHE A 161 0.22 -21.62 -2.98
N ASP A 162 -0.88 -21.88 -3.66
CA ASP A 162 -1.11 -21.32 -5.01
C ASP A 162 -1.94 -20.04 -4.89
N GLU A 163 -1.56 -19.01 -5.62
CA GLU A 163 -2.07 -17.64 -5.51
C GLU A 163 -1.98 -17.09 -4.07
N ALA A 164 -0.80 -17.25 -3.46
CA ALA A 164 -0.54 -16.97 -2.05
C ALA A 164 -0.85 -15.52 -1.63
N ALA A 165 -0.61 -14.53 -2.50
CA ALA A 165 -0.91 -13.11 -2.23
C ALA A 165 -2.41 -12.78 -2.13
N TYR A 166 -3.29 -13.73 -2.47
CA TYR A 166 -4.75 -13.57 -2.37
C TYR A 166 -5.36 -14.31 -1.19
N ILE A 167 -4.51 -14.85 -0.31
CA ILE A 167 -4.94 -15.59 0.87
C ILE A 167 -5.27 -14.59 1.98
N GLU A 168 -6.56 -14.44 2.29
CA GLU A 168 -7.07 -13.58 3.37
C GLU A 168 -6.97 -14.24 4.75
N ALA A 169 -5.86 -14.92 5.05
CA ALA A 169 -5.65 -15.58 6.33
C ALA A 169 -4.73 -14.74 7.22
N GLY A 170 -5.03 -14.70 8.52
CA GLY A 170 -4.22 -13.98 9.49
C GLY A 170 -2.90 -14.69 9.83
N GLU A 171 -2.07 -14.04 10.65
CA GLU A 171 -0.79 -14.56 11.14
C GLU A 171 -0.89 -15.91 11.84
N ASP A 172 -2.00 -16.17 12.55
CA ASP A 172 -2.26 -17.45 13.21
C ASP A 172 -2.28 -18.63 12.22
N PHE A 173 -2.86 -18.41 11.04
CA PHE A 173 -2.88 -19.45 10.01
C PHE A 173 -1.49 -19.67 9.43
N TRP A 174 -0.71 -18.60 9.22
CA TRP A 174 0.67 -18.68 8.79
C TRP A 174 1.53 -19.43 9.81
N ALA A 175 1.44 -19.06 11.09
CA ALA A 175 2.16 -19.72 12.17
C ALA A 175 1.80 -21.22 12.28
N ALA A 176 0.52 -21.58 12.14
CA ALA A 176 0.07 -22.96 12.09
C ALA A 176 0.62 -23.72 10.87
N SER A 177 0.74 -23.04 9.72
CA SER A 177 1.33 -23.61 8.50
C SER A 177 2.80 -23.95 8.69
N MET A 178 3.58 -23.03 9.25
CA MET A 178 5.00 -23.26 9.55
C MET A 178 5.18 -24.34 10.61
N ALA A 179 4.35 -24.35 11.66
CA ALA A 179 4.37 -25.40 12.69
C ALA A 179 4.09 -26.80 12.11
N SER A 180 3.26 -26.92 11.08
CA SER A 180 2.96 -28.21 10.42
C SER A 180 4.17 -28.84 9.70
N LEU A 181 5.19 -28.02 9.40
CA LEU A 181 6.45 -28.42 8.75
C LEU A 181 7.62 -28.56 9.74
N SER A 182 7.37 -28.42 11.06
CA SER A 182 8.41 -28.44 12.12
C SER A 182 9.23 -29.74 12.16
N THR A 183 8.72 -30.83 11.61
CA THR A 183 9.42 -32.12 11.50
C THR A 183 10.27 -32.27 10.24
N GLY A 184 10.44 -31.20 9.50
CA GLY A 184 11.06 -31.16 8.18
C GLY A 184 10.01 -31.30 7.07
N GLY A 185 10.16 -30.52 6.03
CA GLY A 185 9.24 -30.48 4.90
C GLY A 185 9.61 -29.33 3.97
N LYS A 186 8.94 -29.26 2.84
CA LYS A 186 9.13 -28.21 1.84
C LYS A 186 7.91 -27.33 1.77
N ILE A 187 8.12 -26.01 1.74
CA ILE A 187 7.07 -25.02 1.50
C ILE A 187 7.34 -24.28 0.18
N ILE A 188 6.29 -24.07 -0.59
CA ILE A 188 6.32 -23.39 -1.87
C ILE A 188 5.20 -22.37 -1.91
N LEU A 189 5.54 -21.08 -1.97
CA LEU A 189 4.60 -19.98 -2.17
C LEU A 189 4.65 -19.54 -3.63
N ILE A 190 3.51 -19.48 -4.30
CA ILE A 190 3.40 -19.09 -5.71
C ILE A 190 2.36 -18.01 -5.83
N SER A 191 2.69 -16.83 -6.38
CA SER A 191 1.70 -15.79 -6.71
C SER A 191 2.17 -14.77 -7.73
N THR A 192 1.21 -14.07 -8.36
CA THR A 192 1.42 -12.70 -8.83
C THR A 192 1.34 -11.77 -7.62
N PRO A 193 1.99 -10.59 -7.62
CA PRO A 193 1.84 -9.59 -6.55
C PRO A 193 0.39 -9.14 -6.38
N ASN A 194 0.00 -8.80 -5.16
CA ASN A 194 -1.31 -8.22 -4.85
C ASN A 194 -1.18 -7.20 -3.71
N GLY A 195 -0.45 -6.12 -3.97
CA GLY A 195 -0.11 -5.14 -2.94
C GLY A 195 0.82 -5.70 -1.88
N TYR A 196 0.78 -5.08 -0.71
CA TYR A 196 1.60 -5.43 0.45
C TYR A 196 0.82 -6.34 1.41
N ASP A 197 0.42 -7.52 0.94
CA ASP A 197 -0.23 -8.48 1.81
C ASP A 197 0.72 -9.01 2.92
N PRO A 198 0.20 -9.34 4.12
CA PRO A 198 1.07 -9.67 5.26
C PRO A 198 1.75 -11.03 5.13
N ILE A 199 1.22 -11.96 4.35
CA ILE A 199 1.77 -13.32 4.21
C ILE A 199 2.79 -13.35 3.07
N TYR A 200 2.34 -13.21 1.83
CA TYR A 200 3.21 -13.41 0.67
C TYR A 200 4.23 -12.28 0.53
N TYR A 201 3.78 -11.01 0.55
CA TYR A 201 4.71 -9.88 0.54
C TYR A 201 5.57 -9.83 1.81
N GLY A 202 4.98 -10.09 2.99
CA GLY A 202 5.72 -10.10 4.25
C GLY A 202 6.88 -11.11 4.24
N VAL A 203 6.64 -12.33 3.74
CA VAL A 203 7.67 -13.36 3.58
C VAL A 203 8.71 -12.96 2.52
N TYR A 204 8.26 -12.39 1.39
CA TYR A 204 9.13 -11.91 0.32
C TYR A 204 10.08 -10.80 0.78
N ASP A 205 9.56 -9.79 1.49
CA ASP A 205 10.35 -8.67 2.03
C ASP A 205 11.38 -9.16 3.08
N GLN A 206 10.97 -10.06 3.98
CA GLN A 206 11.88 -10.66 4.94
C GLN A 206 12.98 -11.49 4.26
N ALA A 207 12.67 -12.21 3.19
CA ALA A 207 13.65 -12.96 2.40
C ALA A 207 14.65 -12.02 1.71
N LEU A 208 14.19 -10.91 1.12
CA LEU A 208 15.06 -9.89 0.54
C LEU A 208 16.04 -9.28 1.57
N ARG A 209 15.60 -9.15 2.82
CA ARG A 209 16.42 -8.62 3.93
C ARG A 209 17.28 -9.70 4.61
N GLY A 210 17.19 -10.95 4.19
CA GLY A 210 17.89 -12.08 4.84
C GLY A 210 17.43 -12.37 6.27
N ILE A 211 16.15 -12.08 6.58
CA ILE A 211 15.56 -12.31 7.91
C ILE A 211 14.99 -13.73 8.02
N ASN A 212 14.54 -14.30 6.92
CA ASN A 212 14.08 -15.68 6.79
C ASN A 212 14.90 -16.45 5.75
N ASP A 213 14.70 -17.78 5.67
CA ASP A 213 15.47 -18.68 4.79
C ASP A 213 14.77 -18.95 3.44
N PHE A 214 13.74 -18.19 3.09
CA PHE A 214 13.06 -18.37 1.82
C PHE A 214 13.93 -17.99 0.64
N HIS A 215 14.09 -18.94 -0.29
CA HIS A 215 14.70 -18.68 -1.59
C HIS A 215 13.70 -18.01 -2.53
N ILE A 216 14.10 -16.88 -3.12
CA ILE A 216 13.26 -16.07 -4.03
C ILE A 216 13.53 -16.48 -5.47
N THR A 217 12.49 -16.92 -6.17
CA THR A 217 12.50 -17.08 -7.64
C THR A 217 11.63 -15.99 -8.26
N ASP A 218 12.25 -15.01 -8.95
CA ASP A 218 11.58 -13.90 -9.62
C ASP A 218 11.49 -14.14 -11.12
N LEU A 219 10.31 -14.51 -11.59
CA LEU A 219 10.02 -14.79 -12.99
C LEU A 219 9.55 -13.52 -13.70
N ARG A 220 10.29 -13.10 -14.73
CA ARG A 220 10.02 -11.89 -15.52
C ARG A 220 9.57 -12.25 -16.92
N TRP A 221 8.47 -11.63 -17.41
CA TRP A 221 7.91 -11.93 -18.73
C TRP A 221 8.91 -11.70 -19.89
N PHE A 222 9.82 -10.73 -19.73
CA PHE A 222 10.82 -10.40 -20.74
C PHE A 222 12.00 -11.37 -20.81
N LYS A 223 12.03 -12.40 -19.96
CA LYS A 223 12.94 -13.55 -20.07
C LYS A 223 12.29 -14.75 -20.74
N ASP A 224 10.98 -14.73 -20.95
CA ASP A 224 10.25 -15.82 -21.58
C ASP A 224 10.33 -15.71 -23.12
N PRO A 225 10.92 -16.71 -23.80
CA PRO A 225 11.10 -16.68 -25.25
C PRO A 225 9.82 -16.50 -26.06
N ARG A 226 8.67 -16.83 -25.48
CA ARG A 226 7.35 -16.68 -26.13
C ARG A 226 6.95 -15.21 -26.32
N TYR A 227 7.49 -14.30 -25.51
CA TYR A 227 7.03 -12.92 -25.39
C TYR A 227 8.07 -11.88 -25.82
N THR A 228 9.28 -12.33 -26.21
CA THR A 228 10.46 -11.48 -26.45
C THR A 228 10.80 -11.26 -27.92
N LYS A 229 9.93 -11.64 -28.86
CA LYS A 229 10.22 -11.59 -30.30
C LYS A 229 10.69 -10.21 -30.80
N ASP A 230 10.16 -9.13 -30.22
CA ASP A 230 10.47 -7.72 -30.54
C ASP A 230 10.77 -6.93 -29.27
N LEU A 231 11.42 -7.58 -28.30
CA LEU A 231 11.77 -6.96 -27.03
C LEU A 231 12.70 -5.78 -27.24
N ARG A 232 12.40 -4.69 -26.57
CA ARG A 232 13.21 -3.47 -26.49
C ARG A 232 13.04 -2.83 -25.12
N TRP A 233 13.97 -1.98 -24.75
CA TRP A 233 13.93 -1.23 -23.51
C TRP A 233 13.67 0.25 -23.80
N VAL A 234 12.73 0.86 -23.08
CA VAL A 234 12.30 2.23 -23.33
C VAL A 234 12.53 3.06 -22.08
N LYS A 235 13.25 4.17 -22.20
CA LYS A 235 13.48 5.10 -21.09
C LYS A 235 12.21 5.93 -20.87
N CYS A 236 11.44 5.55 -19.84
CA CYS A 236 10.20 6.23 -19.50
C CYS A 236 9.86 6.02 -18.01
N SER A 237 9.24 7.01 -17.40
CA SER A 237 8.70 6.89 -16.05
C SER A 237 7.48 5.96 -16.00
N ASP A 238 6.74 5.91 -17.09
CA ASP A 238 5.50 5.18 -17.24
C ASP A 238 5.36 4.54 -18.61
N ILE A 239 5.37 3.20 -18.62
CA ILE A 239 5.24 2.42 -19.85
C ILE A 239 3.84 2.56 -20.49
N CYS A 240 2.79 2.79 -19.70
CA CYS A 240 1.44 3.04 -20.23
C CYS A 240 1.38 4.37 -20.96
N HIS A 241 2.02 5.41 -20.41
CA HIS A 241 2.14 6.70 -21.08
C HIS A 241 2.91 6.59 -22.40
N TYR A 242 4.01 5.83 -22.41
CA TYR A 242 4.74 5.53 -23.64
C TYR A 242 3.85 4.85 -24.69
N MET A 243 3.08 3.82 -24.31
CA MET A 243 2.20 3.11 -25.24
C MET A 243 1.14 4.00 -25.88
N LEU A 244 0.60 4.96 -25.13
CA LEU A 244 -0.46 5.86 -25.57
C LEU A 244 0.06 7.08 -26.36
N ASN A 245 1.31 7.49 -26.14
CA ASN A 245 1.87 8.76 -26.67
C ASN A 245 3.22 8.53 -27.38
N ARG A 246 3.38 7.47 -28.16
CA ARG A 246 4.66 7.08 -28.80
C ARG A 246 5.30 8.18 -29.65
N GLU A 247 4.51 9.08 -30.21
CA GLU A 247 5.02 10.18 -31.02
C GLU A 247 5.93 11.16 -30.26
N GLN A 248 5.78 11.20 -28.93
CA GLN A 248 6.60 12.02 -28.05
C GLN A 248 7.97 11.39 -27.73
N TYR A 249 8.17 10.10 -28.05
CA TYR A 249 9.36 9.30 -27.71
C TYR A 249 10.14 8.88 -28.96
N LYS A 250 10.28 9.78 -29.94
CA LYS A 250 10.89 9.46 -31.26
C LYS A 250 12.42 9.50 -31.29
N ASP A 251 13.08 9.89 -30.19
CA ASP A 251 14.54 9.99 -30.16
C ASP A 251 15.17 8.60 -29.92
N ASP A 252 16.15 8.22 -30.71
CA ASP A 252 16.86 6.93 -30.66
C ASP A 252 17.55 6.68 -29.30
N GLU A 253 17.83 7.72 -28.51
CA GLU A 253 18.39 7.61 -27.15
C GLU A 253 17.38 7.08 -26.13
N VAL A 254 16.10 7.03 -26.46
CA VAL A 254 15.02 6.60 -25.56
C VAL A 254 14.70 5.11 -25.72
N VAL A 255 15.07 4.49 -26.86
CA VAL A 255 14.72 3.09 -27.17
C VAL A 255 15.98 2.29 -27.44
N LEU A 256 16.26 1.28 -26.59
CA LEU A 256 17.35 0.34 -26.76
C LEU A 256 16.83 -0.96 -27.40
N THR A 257 17.44 -1.34 -28.52
CA THR A 257 17.17 -2.60 -29.23
C THR A 257 18.29 -3.64 -29.06
N GLU A 258 19.50 -3.17 -28.70
CA GLU A 258 20.66 -4.00 -28.37
C GLU A 258 20.98 -3.86 -26.89
N PHE A 259 20.89 -4.94 -26.14
CA PHE A 259 21.08 -4.97 -24.69
C PHE A 259 21.44 -6.38 -24.21
N ASP A 260 22.12 -6.45 -23.07
CA ASP A 260 22.33 -7.71 -22.36
C ASP A 260 21.22 -7.93 -21.32
N ILE A 261 20.37 -8.92 -21.56
CA ILE A 261 19.23 -9.23 -20.69
C ILE A 261 19.69 -9.72 -19.30
N THR A 262 20.93 -10.14 -19.14
CA THR A 262 21.47 -10.54 -17.83
C THR A 262 21.65 -9.34 -16.91
N ASN A 263 21.86 -8.14 -17.47
CA ASN A 263 22.06 -6.88 -16.75
C ASN A 263 20.78 -6.01 -16.70
N TYR A 264 19.60 -6.63 -16.80
CA TYR A 264 18.34 -5.89 -16.83
C TYR A 264 18.11 -4.98 -15.62
N GLN A 265 18.65 -5.32 -14.46
CA GLN A 265 18.54 -4.51 -13.25
C GLN A 265 19.21 -3.14 -13.42
N GLU A 266 20.37 -3.07 -14.08
CA GLU A 266 21.02 -1.79 -14.39
C GLU A 266 20.17 -0.94 -15.33
N LEU A 267 19.45 -1.56 -16.28
CA LEU A 267 18.53 -0.85 -17.16
C LEU A 267 17.32 -0.30 -16.41
N GLU A 268 16.75 -1.10 -15.48
CA GLU A 268 15.65 -0.66 -14.61
C GLU A 268 16.09 0.52 -13.71
N GLU A 269 17.30 0.47 -13.13
CA GLU A 269 17.88 1.55 -12.32
C GLU A 269 18.11 2.84 -13.14
N GLN A 270 18.45 2.71 -14.41
CA GLN A 270 18.60 3.84 -15.33
C GLN A 270 17.26 4.40 -15.84
N GLY A 271 16.14 3.80 -15.42
CA GLY A 271 14.79 4.21 -15.77
C GLY A 271 14.27 3.65 -17.09
N TYR A 272 14.91 2.60 -17.60
CA TYR A 272 14.39 1.86 -18.77
C TYR A 272 13.35 0.84 -18.35
N LYS A 273 12.32 0.64 -19.16
CA LYS A 273 11.27 -0.37 -18.98
C LYS A 273 11.18 -1.30 -20.19
N PRO A 274 10.99 -2.62 -19.97
CA PRO A 274 10.90 -3.58 -21.06
C PRO A 274 9.57 -3.44 -21.80
N PHE A 275 9.62 -3.54 -23.12
CA PHE A 275 8.46 -3.46 -23.98
C PHE A 275 8.53 -4.49 -25.12
N SER A 276 7.40 -5.12 -25.44
CA SER A 276 7.22 -5.96 -26.63
C SER A 276 5.78 -5.84 -27.15
N SER A 277 5.55 -6.34 -28.37
CA SER A 277 4.19 -6.39 -28.95
C SER A 277 3.24 -7.28 -28.13
N TRP A 278 3.76 -8.31 -27.47
CA TRP A 278 2.97 -9.11 -26.54
C TRP A 278 2.53 -8.30 -25.33
N PHE A 279 3.46 -7.58 -24.71
CA PHE A 279 3.17 -6.73 -23.53
C PHE A 279 2.11 -5.68 -23.86
N GLU A 280 2.22 -5.04 -25.04
CA GLU A 280 1.22 -4.07 -25.50
C GLU A 280 -0.15 -4.74 -25.71
N SER A 281 -0.17 -5.91 -26.37
CA SER A 281 -1.42 -6.64 -26.60
C SER A 281 -2.13 -7.02 -25.29
N MET A 282 -1.36 -7.44 -24.26
CA MET A 282 -1.89 -7.74 -22.94
C MET A 282 -2.37 -6.46 -22.22
N SER A 283 -1.60 -5.38 -22.31
CA SER A 283 -1.99 -4.08 -21.73
C SER A 283 -3.29 -3.53 -22.32
N LYS A 284 -3.51 -3.71 -23.64
CA LYS A 284 -4.78 -3.40 -24.31
C LYS A 284 -5.95 -4.22 -23.75
N LYS A 285 -5.76 -5.51 -23.50
CA LYS A 285 -6.78 -6.38 -22.89
C LYS A 285 -7.14 -5.92 -21.48
N PHE A 286 -6.19 -5.38 -20.74
CA PHE A 286 -6.40 -4.75 -19.44
C PHE A 286 -6.90 -3.31 -19.53
N LYS A 287 -7.20 -2.80 -20.75
CA LYS A 287 -7.63 -1.41 -21.00
C LYS A 287 -6.64 -0.38 -20.46
N TYR A 288 -5.36 -0.68 -20.48
CA TYR A 288 -4.26 0.12 -19.91
C TYR A 288 -4.44 0.42 -18.41
N ASP A 289 -5.17 -0.43 -17.69
CA ASP A 289 -5.28 -0.37 -16.23
C ASP A 289 -3.91 -0.63 -15.62
N ARG A 290 -3.28 0.43 -15.08
CA ARG A 290 -1.93 0.40 -14.52
C ARG A 290 -1.76 -0.63 -13.44
N ARG A 291 -2.75 -0.72 -12.54
CA ARG A 291 -2.73 -1.69 -11.46
C ARG A 291 -2.66 -3.12 -11.97
N LYS A 292 -3.51 -3.46 -12.94
CA LYS A 292 -3.52 -4.80 -13.54
C LYS A 292 -2.23 -5.09 -14.30
N ILE A 293 -1.66 -4.10 -14.96
CA ILE A 293 -0.38 -4.24 -15.67
C ILE A 293 0.74 -4.48 -14.64
N ALA A 294 0.83 -3.66 -13.60
CA ALA A 294 1.79 -3.84 -12.52
C ALA A 294 1.69 -5.22 -11.85
N GLN A 295 0.47 -5.65 -11.54
CA GLN A 295 0.16 -6.92 -10.89
C GLN A 295 0.46 -8.13 -11.77
N GLU A 296 -0.04 -8.13 -12.99
CA GLU A 296 -0.12 -9.31 -13.84
C GLU A 296 1.05 -9.45 -14.82
N LEU A 297 1.73 -8.35 -15.15
CA LEU A 297 2.82 -8.33 -16.11
C LEU A 297 4.16 -7.89 -15.48
N GLU A 298 4.20 -6.75 -14.81
CA GLU A 298 5.45 -6.18 -14.28
C GLU A 298 5.91 -6.85 -12.98
N CYS A 299 5.02 -7.58 -12.30
CA CYS A 299 5.30 -8.20 -10.99
C CYS A 299 5.69 -7.16 -9.92
N ASP A 300 5.04 -6.01 -9.93
CA ASP A 300 5.29 -4.93 -9.01
C ASP A 300 4.28 -4.96 -7.84
N PHE A 301 4.79 -5.04 -6.62
CA PHE A 301 3.96 -5.02 -5.42
C PHE A 301 3.31 -3.65 -5.19
N LEU A 302 4.07 -2.56 -5.37
CA LEU A 302 3.59 -1.18 -5.19
C LEU A 302 2.40 -0.85 -6.09
N GLY A 303 2.55 -1.16 -7.37
CA GLY A 303 1.53 -0.85 -8.38
C GLY A 303 0.33 -1.80 -8.38
N SER A 304 0.41 -2.95 -7.71
CA SER A 304 -0.60 -4.02 -7.80
C SER A 304 -1.72 -3.95 -6.76
N GLY A 305 -1.54 -3.17 -5.67
CA GLY A 305 -2.50 -3.06 -4.57
C GLY A 305 -3.67 -2.11 -4.85
N ASP A 306 -4.77 -2.26 -4.10
CA ASP A 306 -5.86 -1.27 -3.98
C ASP A 306 -5.45 -0.11 -3.06
N GLY A 307 -4.18 0.32 -3.12
CA GLY A 307 -3.66 1.38 -2.29
C GLY A 307 -4.51 2.65 -2.41
N VAL A 308 -4.80 3.27 -1.26
CA VAL A 308 -5.51 4.55 -1.21
C VAL A 308 -4.67 5.65 -1.84
N ILE A 309 -3.34 5.59 -1.63
CA ILE A 309 -2.39 6.53 -2.22
C ILE A 309 -1.78 5.89 -3.47
N PRO A 310 -1.78 6.58 -4.63
CA PRO A 310 -1.17 6.08 -5.86
C PRO A 310 0.29 5.66 -5.69
N GLY A 311 0.68 4.57 -6.36
CA GLY A 311 2.01 3.96 -6.20
C GLY A 311 3.17 4.89 -6.59
N ASP A 312 2.97 5.76 -7.60
CA ASP A 312 3.95 6.77 -8.00
C ASP A 312 4.22 7.82 -6.90
N ILE A 313 3.18 8.20 -6.15
CA ILE A 313 3.32 9.07 -4.97
C ILE A 313 4.06 8.33 -3.86
N GLN A 314 3.71 7.07 -3.58
CA GLN A 314 4.38 6.26 -2.56
C GLN A 314 5.86 6.05 -2.90
N GLU A 315 6.18 5.78 -4.16
CA GLU A 315 7.56 5.64 -4.63
C GLU A 315 8.34 6.95 -4.48
N ASN A 316 7.73 8.09 -4.79
CA ASN A 316 8.33 9.40 -4.58
C ASN A 316 8.59 9.69 -3.09
N ILE A 317 7.65 9.33 -2.21
CA ILE A 317 7.84 9.43 -0.75
C ILE A 317 9.04 8.58 -0.34
N ALA A 318 9.08 7.31 -0.73
CA ALA A 318 10.13 6.38 -0.36
C ALA A 318 11.54 6.84 -0.79
N LYS A 319 11.69 7.31 -2.04
CA LYS A 319 12.97 7.70 -2.61
C LYS A 319 13.45 9.10 -2.18
N ASN A 320 12.53 10.05 -2.08
CA ASN A 320 12.89 11.47 -2.03
C ASN A 320 12.53 12.17 -0.72
N MET A 321 11.55 11.67 0.04
CA MET A 321 11.00 12.41 1.18
C MET A 321 11.42 11.89 2.54
N ILE A 322 11.61 10.57 2.69
CA ILE A 322 11.96 9.95 3.97
C ILE A 322 13.31 10.44 4.47
N ARG A 323 13.38 10.76 5.77
CA ARG A 323 14.61 11.23 6.43
C ARG A 323 14.75 10.55 7.79
N VAL A 324 15.99 10.35 8.19
CA VAL A 324 16.30 9.95 9.58
C VAL A 324 15.91 11.10 10.50
N PRO A 325 15.18 10.85 11.61
CA PRO A 325 14.87 11.91 12.57
C PRO A 325 16.15 12.53 13.17
N THR A 326 16.14 13.83 13.36
CA THR A 326 17.24 14.57 13.98
C THR A 326 17.38 14.18 15.44
N GLU A 327 16.24 14.04 16.12
CA GLU A 327 16.18 13.66 17.53
C GLU A 327 15.12 12.58 17.77
N LYS A 328 15.37 11.73 18.77
CA LYS A 328 14.45 10.69 19.24
C LYS A 328 14.27 10.80 20.74
N TYR A 329 13.01 10.82 21.19
CA TYR A 329 12.66 10.89 22.61
C TYR A 329 11.81 9.68 23.01
N MET A 330 11.56 9.52 24.31
CA MET A 330 10.66 8.50 24.88
C MET A 330 11.00 7.08 24.37
N GLN A 331 12.26 6.67 24.48
CA GLN A 331 12.76 5.36 24.03
C GLN A 331 12.55 5.09 22.52
N GLY A 332 12.52 6.16 21.71
CA GLY A 332 12.38 6.06 20.25
C GLY A 332 10.94 6.04 19.73
N THR A 333 9.94 6.21 20.58
CA THR A 333 8.53 6.34 20.14
C THR A 333 8.23 7.70 19.55
N PHE A 334 8.94 8.75 19.96
CA PHE A 334 8.78 10.13 19.53
C PHE A 334 9.94 10.55 18.63
N TRP A 335 9.65 11.00 17.41
CA TRP A 335 10.60 11.40 16.39
C TRP A 335 10.43 12.86 16.02
N GLN A 336 11.54 13.62 15.97
CA GLN A 336 11.60 15.01 15.55
C GLN A 336 12.58 15.17 14.37
N TRP A 337 12.17 15.87 13.33
CA TRP A 337 12.99 16.19 12.17
C TRP A 337 13.44 17.64 12.12
N LYS A 338 12.60 18.57 12.64
CA LYS A 338 12.90 20.00 12.67
C LYS A 338 12.50 20.63 13.99
N GLU A 339 13.35 21.57 14.44
CA GLU A 339 13.03 22.46 15.54
C GLU A 339 11.95 23.48 15.13
N PRO A 340 11.15 24.01 16.07
CA PRO A 340 10.15 25.02 15.76
C PRO A 340 10.80 26.33 15.27
N VAL A 341 10.23 26.90 14.21
CA VAL A 341 10.64 28.19 13.66
C VAL A 341 9.69 29.27 14.12
N VAL A 342 10.22 30.37 14.63
CA VAL A 342 9.38 31.50 15.13
C VAL A 342 8.62 32.12 13.96
N GLY A 343 7.30 32.23 14.14
CA GLY A 343 6.40 32.82 13.15
C GLY A 343 5.76 31.81 12.20
N HIS A 344 6.21 30.54 12.20
CA HIS A 344 5.53 29.49 11.46
C HIS A 344 4.26 29.01 12.16
N ARG A 345 3.31 28.51 11.38
CA ARG A 345 2.03 27.96 11.83
C ARG A 345 2.13 26.45 11.91
N TYR A 346 1.80 25.89 13.07
CA TYR A 346 1.87 24.45 13.30
C TYR A 346 0.48 23.87 13.60
N ILE A 347 0.23 22.68 13.06
CA ILE A 347 -0.94 21.87 13.36
C ILE A 347 -0.51 20.51 13.89
N MET A 348 -1.20 20.06 14.92
CA MET A 348 -1.02 18.77 15.55
C MET A 348 -2.27 17.92 15.34
N GLY A 349 -2.17 16.81 14.61
CA GLY A 349 -3.19 15.78 14.55
C GLY A 349 -2.92 14.70 15.60
N VAL A 350 -3.97 14.25 16.27
CA VAL A 350 -3.86 13.27 17.36
C VAL A 350 -4.89 12.18 17.16
N ASP A 351 -4.43 10.98 16.85
CA ASP A 351 -5.23 9.75 16.86
C ASP A 351 -5.10 9.08 18.23
N VAL A 352 -6.22 8.67 18.83
CA VAL A 352 -6.25 8.28 20.25
C VAL A 352 -6.75 6.87 20.42
N SER A 353 -5.85 5.96 20.87
CA SER A 353 -6.20 4.61 21.31
C SER A 353 -6.41 4.53 22.83
N ARG A 354 -6.86 3.37 23.30
CA ARG A 354 -7.02 3.10 24.74
C ARG A 354 -5.70 3.00 25.51
N GLY A 355 -4.61 2.69 24.81
CA GLY A 355 -3.29 2.46 25.41
C GLY A 355 -3.06 1.05 25.97
N ASP A 356 -4.10 0.24 26.13
CA ASP A 356 -4.08 -1.15 26.60
C ASP A 356 -4.50 -2.18 25.53
N SER A 357 -4.86 -1.70 24.34
CA SER A 357 -5.26 -2.51 23.17
C SER A 357 -4.09 -2.80 22.22
N GLU A 358 -4.37 -3.45 21.11
CA GLU A 358 -3.40 -3.64 20.02
C GLU A 358 -3.09 -2.34 19.29
N ASP A 359 -4.04 -1.40 19.25
CA ASP A 359 -3.93 -0.11 18.54
C ASP A 359 -2.99 0.86 19.26
N PHE A 360 -2.35 1.73 18.48
CA PHE A 360 -1.45 2.76 18.96
C PHE A 360 -2.14 4.12 18.97
N SER A 361 -1.68 5.00 19.88
CA SER A 361 -1.94 6.43 19.74
C SER A 361 -0.87 7.06 18.87
N ALA A 362 -1.26 7.96 17.97
CA ALA A 362 -0.35 8.65 17.08
C ALA A 362 -0.51 10.18 17.16
N ILE A 363 0.62 10.90 17.11
CA ILE A 363 0.66 12.36 16.99
C ILE A 363 1.50 12.70 15.77
N ASN A 364 1.01 13.60 14.94
CA ASN A 364 1.78 14.25 13.89
C ASN A 364 1.74 15.76 14.03
N ILE A 365 2.90 16.43 14.02
CA ILE A 365 2.97 17.89 13.93
C ILE A 365 3.45 18.25 12.53
N VAL A 366 2.73 19.18 11.93
CA VAL A 366 2.94 19.70 10.59
C VAL A 366 3.31 21.17 10.64
N ASP A 367 4.40 21.53 9.96
CA ASP A 367 4.68 22.91 9.59
C ASP A 367 3.86 23.25 8.36
N PHE A 368 2.86 24.14 8.53
CA PHE A 368 1.95 24.48 7.44
C PHE A 368 2.64 25.38 6.40
N ASP A 369 3.57 26.24 6.83
CA ASP A 369 4.24 27.20 5.96
C ASP A 369 5.29 26.52 5.08
N GLU A 370 6.04 25.53 5.60
CA GLU A 370 6.99 24.71 4.86
C GLU A 370 6.36 23.46 4.21
N ARG A 371 5.10 23.17 4.57
CA ARG A 371 4.35 22.01 4.06
C ARG A 371 5.04 20.68 4.29
N GLU A 372 5.48 20.45 5.51
CA GLU A 372 6.18 19.21 5.87
C GLU A 372 5.81 18.68 7.26
N GLN A 373 5.98 17.37 7.42
CA GLN A 373 5.92 16.70 8.70
C GLN A 373 7.19 17.02 9.51
N VAL A 374 7.03 17.55 10.72
CA VAL A 374 8.18 17.93 11.57
C VAL A 374 8.35 17.06 12.80
N VAL A 375 7.26 16.43 13.29
CA VAL A 375 7.24 15.53 14.45
C VAL A 375 6.28 14.38 14.21
N GLU A 376 6.65 13.20 14.73
CA GLU A 376 5.77 12.03 14.82
C GLU A 376 5.95 11.31 16.16
N TYR A 377 4.84 10.92 16.76
CA TYR A 377 4.78 9.99 17.89
C TYR A 377 3.90 8.81 17.54
N ILE A 378 4.35 7.60 17.86
CA ILE A 378 3.52 6.38 17.82
C ILE A 378 3.84 5.58 19.08
N GLY A 379 2.82 5.30 19.90
CA GLY A 379 3.03 4.56 21.14
C GLY A 379 1.73 4.19 21.85
N LYS A 380 1.85 3.33 22.84
CA LYS A 380 0.74 2.90 23.69
C LYS A 380 0.79 3.68 24.99
N ILE A 381 -0.18 4.56 25.19
CA ILE A 381 -0.27 5.45 26.36
C ILE A 381 -1.73 5.77 26.68
N PRO A 382 -2.10 5.91 27.97
CA PRO A 382 -3.44 6.34 28.35
C PRO A 382 -3.80 7.73 27.77
N PRO A 383 -5.07 7.97 27.42
CA PRO A 383 -5.51 9.22 26.78
C PRO A 383 -5.22 10.51 27.55
N ASP A 384 -5.21 10.46 28.88
CA ASP A 384 -4.90 11.60 29.75
C ASP A 384 -3.40 11.93 29.79
N ASP A 385 -2.54 10.90 29.77
CA ASP A 385 -1.09 11.08 29.62
C ASP A 385 -0.73 11.58 28.23
N LEU A 386 -1.40 11.08 27.19
CA LEU A 386 -1.26 11.56 25.81
C LEU A 386 -1.56 13.06 25.72
N ALA A 387 -2.63 13.53 26.41
CA ALA A 387 -2.95 14.97 26.47
C ALA A 387 -1.82 15.82 27.04
N SER A 388 -1.11 15.28 28.04
CA SER A 388 0.03 15.97 28.66
C SER A 388 1.22 16.09 27.70
N ILE A 389 1.43 15.09 26.85
CA ILE A 389 2.41 15.14 25.77
C ILE A 389 2.00 16.15 24.71
N CYS A 390 0.76 16.07 24.23
CA CYS A 390 0.20 17.03 23.26
C CYS A 390 0.36 18.47 23.74
N TYR A 391 0.00 18.75 24.98
CA TYR A 391 0.13 20.07 25.58
C TYR A 391 1.57 20.61 25.53
N LYS A 392 2.55 19.81 25.99
CA LYS A 392 3.95 20.22 26.01
C LYS A 392 4.51 20.52 24.63
N TRP A 393 4.25 19.61 23.68
CA TRP A 393 4.76 19.75 22.32
C TRP A 393 4.03 20.83 21.53
N ALA A 394 2.74 21.03 21.75
CA ALA A 394 2.00 22.10 21.12
C ALA A 394 2.50 23.48 21.57
N ILE A 395 2.82 23.67 22.86
CA ILE A 395 3.44 24.91 23.35
C ILE A 395 4.82 25.11 22.73
N LEU A 396 5.65 24.06 22.67
CA LEU A 396 6.97 24.14 22.08
C LEU A 396 6.89 24.58 20.60
N TYR A 397 5.93 24.07 19.85
CA TYR A 397 5.67 24.45 18.46
C TYR A 397 4.72 25.65 18.33
N GLY A 398 5.00 26.73 19.07
CA GLY A 398 4.34 28.02 18.91
C GLY A 398 2.84 28.02 19.21
N ASN A 399 2.37 27.20 20.15
CA ASN A 399 0.95 26.92 20.42
C ASN A 399 0.23 26.30 19.23
N ALA A 400 0.76 25.18 18.71
CA ALA A 400 0.19 24.46 17.57
C ALA A 400 -1.31 24.20 17.73
N PHE A 401 -2.05 24.29 16.63
CA PHE A 401 -3.49 24.01 16.63
C PHE A 401 -3.73 22.50 16.72
N ILE A 402 -4.40 22.02 17.77
CA ILE A 402 -4.59 20.59 18.03
C ILE A 402 -5.93 20.10 17.47
N VAL A 403 -5.86 19.03 16.69
CA VAL A 403 -7.00 18.31 16.13
C VAL A 403 -7.00 16.90 16.71
N THR A 404 -7.85 16.64 17.70
CA THR A 404 -7.95 15.33 18.36
C THR A 404 -9.06 14.51 17.72
N ASP A 405 -8.81 13.25 17.41
CA ASP A 405 -9.88 12.31 17.10
C ASP A 405 -10.77 12.08 18.33
N ILE A 406 -12.06 12.34 18.20
CA ILE A 406 -13.08 12.04 19.22
C ILE A 406 -14.04 10.92 18.79
N THR A 407 -13.75 10.24 17.70
CA THR A 407 -14.53 9.12 17.18
C THR A 407 -14.51 7.97 18.18
N GLY A 408 -15.65 7.32 18.41
CA GLY A 408 -15.70 6.21 19.38
C GLY A 408 -15.52 6.59 20.84
N GLY A 409 -15.27 7.88 21.16
CA GLY A 409 -15.25 8.42 22.52
C GLY A 409 -13.91 8.40 23.25
N MET A 410 -12.87 7.70 22.74
CA MET A 410 -11.57 7.62 23.44
C MET A 410 -10.87 8.98 23.50
N GLY A 411 -10.81 9.72 22.42
CA GLY A 411 -10.18 11.04 22.37
C GLY A 411 -10.94 12.13 23.13
N VAL A 412 -12.16 11.87 23.58
CA VAL A 412 -12.90 12.78 24.48
C VAL A 412 -12.14 13.02 25.78
N ALA A 413 -11.50 11.98 26.32
CA ALA A 413 -10.70 12.11 27.56
C ALA A 413 -9.48 13.02 27.30
N THR A 414 -8.76 12.80 26.19
CA THR A 414 -7.63 13.66 25.77
C THR A 414 -8.07 15.12 25.60
N SER A 415 -9.18 15.35 24.89
CA SER A 415 -9.70 16.71 24.64
C SER A 415 -10.13 17.43 25.93
N ARG A 416 -10.80 16.73 26.84
CA ARG A 416 -11.17 17.28 28.15
C ARG A 416 -9.96 17.63 28.99
N LYS A 417 -8.94 16.75 28.98
CA LYS A 417 -7.68 17.00 29.70
C LYS A 417 -6.96 18.22 29.16
N LEU A 418 -6.92 18.41 27.84
CA LEU A 418 -6.38 19.63 27.21
C LEU A 418 -7.15 20.88 27.62
N GLN A 419 -8.49 20.82 27.75
CA GLN A 419 -9.31 21.91 28.28
C GLN A 419 -9.02 22.19 29.75
N GLU A 420 -8.84 21.15 30.59
CA GLU A 420 -8.44 21.28 31.99
C GLU A 420 -7.07 21.96 32.14
N LEU A 421 -6.13 21.64 31.25
CA LEU A 421 -4.82 22.30 31.14
C LEU A 421 -4.91 23.71 30.56
N ASN A 422 -6.14 24.19 30.30
CA ASN A 422 -6.44 25.52 29.76
C ASN A 422 -5.82 25.79 28.38
N TYR A 423 -5.60 24.71 27.55
CA TYR A 423 -5.14 24.90 26.19
C TYR A 423 -6.26 25.47 25.31
N LYS A 424 -5.96 26.53 24.53
CA LYS A 424 -6.99 27.28 23.80
C LYS A 424 -7.09 26.92 22.32
N ASN A 425 -6.00 26.50 21.71
CA ASN A 425 -5.92 26.25 20.27
C ASN A 425 -6.39 24.83 19.92
N LEU A 426 -7.66 24.54 20.17
CA LEU A 426 -8.29 23.24 19.91
C LEU A 426 -9.26 23.34 18.74
N TYR A 427 -9.24 22.34 17.85
CA TYR A 427 -10.22 22.22 16.77
C TYR A 427 -11.61 21.91 17.32
N ILE A 428 -12.62 22.61 16.83
CA ILE A 428 -14.03 22.37 17.18
C ILE A 428 -14.82 22.22 15.88
N GLU A 429 -15.42 21.08 15.70
CA GLU A 429 -16.16 20.77 14.48
C GLU A 429 -17.36 21.68 14.26
N GLY A 430 -17.49 22.22 13.05
CA GLY A 430 -18.60 23.10 12.64
C GLY A 430 -18.56 24.49 13.26
N VAL A 431 -17.43 24.90 13.83
CA VAL A 431 -17.21 26.24 14.32
C VAL A 431 -16.32 27.02 13.36
N ASN A 432 -16.77 28.18 12.93
CA ASN A 432 -15.94 29.08 12.15
C ASN A 432 -14.92 29.76 13.09
N THR A 433 -13.64 29.42 12.91
CA THR A 433 -12.53 29.96 13.70
C THR A 433 -12.30 31.46 13.51
N GLN A 434 -12.92 32.05 12.50
CA GLN A 434 -12.83 33.50 12.23
C GLN A 434 -13.67 34.36 13.16
N ASN A 435 -14.68 33.80 13.85
CA ASN A 435 -15.48 34.49 14.82
C ASN A 435 -15.10 34.04 16.24
N ILE A 436 -14.17 34.76 16.86
CA ILE A 436 -13.65 34.47 18.21
C ILE A 436 -14.77 34.34 19.25
N TRP A 437 -15.83 35.14 19.13
CA TRP A 437 -16.98 35.09 20.04
C TRP A 437 -17.79 33.80 19.86
N ASP A 438 -18.01 33.39 18.64
CA ASP A 438 -18.73 32.17 18.31
C ASP A 438 -17.89 30.92 18.67
N TYR A 439 -16.57 31.01 18.48
CA TYR A 439 -15.62 30.00 18.90
C TYR A 439 -15.63 29.81 20.42
N ASN A 440 -15.44 30.87 21.19
CA ASN A 440 -15.39 30.79 22.66
C ASN A 440 -16.73 30.30 23.26
N ARG A 441 -17.86 30.73 22.73
CA ARG A 441 -19.17 30.26 23.18
C ARG A 441 -19.36 28.76 22.88
N LYS A 442 -19.08 28.34 21.68
CA LYS A 442 -19.25 26.95 21.25
C LYS A 442 -18.20 26.01 21.86
N ALA A 443 -16.99 26.50 22.17
CA ALA A 443 -15.97 25.78 22.90
C ALA A 443 -16.38 25.39 24.32
N MET A 444 -17.29 26.13 24.94
CA MET A 444 -17.86 25.78 26.23
C MET A 444 -18.99 24.72 26.13
N GLU A 445 -19.67 24.67 24.98
CA GLU A 445 -20.82 23.80 24.74
C GLU A 445 -20.45 22.48 24.07
N LYS A 446 -19.34 22.44 23.29
CA LYS A 446 -18.92 21.29 22.50
C LYS A 446 -17.57 20.74 22.97
N ILE A 447 -17.40 19.43 22.86
CA ILE A 447 -16.11 18.78 23.07
C ILE A 447 -15.22 19.09 21.85
N PRO A 448 -14.02 19.67 22.06
CA PRO A 448 -13.09 19.89 20.96
C PRO A 448 -12.64 18.57 20.34
N GLY A 449 -12.51 18.54 19.03
CA GLY A 449 -12.05 17.39 18.27
C GLY A 449 -12.81 17.21 16.96
N LEU A 450 -12.39 16.22 16.21
CA LEU A 450 -12.94 15.83 14.93
C LEU A 450 -13.57 14.43 15.04
N ASN A 451 -14.83 14.30 14.66
CA ASN A 451 -15.47 12.99 14.52
C ASN A 451 -15.46 12.60 13.04
N PHE A 452 -14.73 11.53 12.70
CA PHE A 452 -14.54 11.14 11.30
C PHE A 452 -15.38 9.95 10.83
N ASN A 453 -16.30 9.41 11.63
CA ASN A 453 -17.12 8.23 11.25
C ASN A 453 -17.69 8.30 9.82
N ASN A 454 -18.20 9.48 9.41
CA ASN A 454 -18.76 9.70 8.07
C ASN A 454 -17.84 10.55 7.17
N LYS A 455 -16.63 10.90 7.62
CA LYS A 455 -15.71 11.82 6.94
C LYS A 455 -14.37 11.18 6.59
N ARG A 456 -14.13 9.92 6.97
CA ARG A 456 -12.87 9.24 6.73
C ARG A 456 -12.41 9.37 5.28
N THR A 457 -13.29 9.11 4.32
CA THR A 457 -12.99 9.26 2.89
C THR A 457 -12.60 10.69 2.51
N GLN A 458 -13.27 11.71 3.10
CA GLN A 458 -12.97 13.12 2.82
C GLN A 458 -11.63 13.54 3.43
N ILE A 459 -11.34 13.09 4.65
CA ILE A 459 -10.08 13.36 5.35
C ILE A 459 -8.90 12.76 4.58
N VAL A 460 -9.05 11.52 4.15
CA VAL A 460 -8.05 10.81 3.36
C VAL A 460 -7.87 11.41 1.96
N ALA A 461 -8.95 11.85 1.32
CA ALA A 461 -8.87 12.57 0.04
C ALA A 461 -8.12 13.90 0.16
N ALA A 462 -8.30 14.63 1.27
CA ALA A 462 -7.53 15.85 1.55
C ALA A 462 -6.03 15.53 1.74
N PHE A 463 -5.70 14.44 2.42
CA PHE A 463 -4.31 13.97 2.57
C PHE A 463 -3.67 13.64 1.21
N GLU A 464 -4.35 12.86 0.37
CA GLU A 464 -3.88 12.55 -0.99
C GLU A 464 -3.67 13.81 -1.83
N GLU A 465 -4.59 14.78 -1.73
CA GLU A 465 -4.48 16.07 -2.42
C GLU A 465 -3.23 16.85 -1.96
N GLN A 466 -2.94 16.88 -0.65
CA GLN A 466 -1.76 17.55 -0.12
C GLN A 466 -0.46 16.86 -0.56
N LEU A 467 -0.43 15.53 -0.65
CA LEU A 467 0.70 14.78 -1.19
C LEU A 467 0.96 15.16 -2.66
N ARG A 468 -0.08 15.24 -3.48
CA ARG A 468 0.03 15.69 -4.89
C ARG A 468 0.51 17.14 -5.01
N LYS A 469 0.17 17.99 -4.05
CA LYS A 469 0.65 19.37 -3.96
C LYS A 469 2.08 19.50 -3.41
N GLY A 470 2.76 18.39 -3.15
CA GLY A 470 4.15 18.35 -2.74
C GLY A 470 4.38 18.45 -1.22
N PHE A 471 3.38 18.09 -0.41
CA PHE A 471 3.58 17.94 1.04
C PHE A 471 4.67 16.90 1.32
N GLN A 472 5.59 17.21 2.24
CA GLN A 472 6.75 16.38 2.52
C GLN A 472 6.50 15.47 3.73
N VAL A 473 6.43 14.17 3.48
CA VAL A 473 6.41 13.12 4.50
C VAL A 473 7.85 12.77 4.90
N ARG A 474 8.13 12.66 6.20
CA ARG A 474 9.49 12.37 6.71
C ARG A 474 9.62 10.99 7.33
N SER A 475 8.53 10.40 7.78
CA SER A 475 8.51 9.16 8.54
C SER A 475 8.45 7.92 7.65
N ASN A 476 9.39 6.98 7.87
CA ASN A 476 9.28 5.65 7.27
C ASN A 476 8.23 4.77 7.97
N ARG A 477 7.86 5.05 9.24
CA ARG A 477 6.76 4.33 9.92
C ARG A 477 5.44 4.63 9.22
N LEU A 478 5.18 5.91 8.91
CA LEU A 478 4.02 6.31 8.13
C LEU A 478 4.04 5.73 6.71
N LEU A 479 5.20 5.66 6.07
CA LEU A 479 5.33 5.00 4.76
C LEU A 479 4.96 3.51 4.85
N ASN A 480 5.35 2.81 5.91
CA ASN A 480 4.98 1.40 6.11
C ASN A 480 3.46 1.23 6.28
N GLU A 481 2.79 2.14 7.00
CA GLU A 481 1.33 2.13 7.06
C GLU A 481 0.69 2.42 5.69
N LEU A 482 1.22 3.38 4.90
CA LEU A 482 0.74 3.69 3.55
C LEU A 482 0.78 2.47 2.62
N ASN A 483 1.76 1.59 2.79
CA ASN A 483 1.89 0.37 2.00
C ASN A 483 0.74 -0.62 2.24
N THR A 484 0.12 -0.59 3.42
CA THR A 484 -1.00 -1.46 3.82
C THR A 484 -2.34 -0.73 3.86
N PHE A 485 -2.37 0.55 3.45
CA PHE A 485 -3.56 1.37 3.47
C PHE A 485 -4.29 1.28 2.13
N VAL A 486 -5.45 0.61 2.12
CA VAL A 486 -6.15 0.17 0.90
C VAL A 486 -7.63 0.52 0.94
N TYR A 487 -8.29 0.51 -0.22
CA TYR A 487 -9.74 0.59 -0.27
C TYR A 487 -10.37 -0.77 0.05
N MET A 488 -11.03 -0.88 1.21
CA MET A 488 -11.84 -2.03 1.60
C MET A 488 -13.34 -1.67 1.48
N ASN A 489 -14.06 -2.40 0.62
CA ASN A 489 -15.48 -2.11 0.36
C ASN A 489 -15.78 -0.65 -0.01
N GLY A 490 -14.88 0.00 -0.74
CA GLY A 490 -14.99 1.39 -1.18
C GLY A 490 -14.68 2.44 -0.09
N ARG A 491 -14.14 2.04 1.05
CA ARG A 491 -13.66 2.93 2.12
C ARG A 491 -12.16 2.77 2.32
N PRO A 492 -11.41 3.85 2.55
CA PRO A 492 -10.00 3.74 2.90
C PRO A 492 -9.87 3.11 4.29
N ASP A 493 -9.06 2.06 4.40
CA ASP A 493 -8.85 1.30 5.63
C ASP A 493 -7.49 0.58 5.59
N HIS A 494 -7.02 0.08 6.72
CA HIS A 494 -5.83 -0.74 6.77
C HIS A 494 -6.14 -2.21 6.47
N MET A 495 -5.18 -2.96 5.93
CA MET A 495 -5.28 -4.41 5.79
C MET A 495 -5.38 -5.08 7.17
N LYS A 496 -5.99 -6.26 7.22
CA LYS A 496 -6.12 -7.01 8.48
C LYS A 496 -4.74 -7.29 9.09
N GLY A 497 -4.54 -6.88 10.34
CA GLY A 497 -3.26 -7.00 11.07
C GLY A 497 -2.28 -5.86 10.81
N ALA A 498 -2.66 -4.83 10.06
CA ALA A 498 -1.92 -3.59 9.90
C ALA A 498 -2.58 -2.46 10.70
N HIS A 499 -1.93 -1.30 10.73
CA HIS A 499 -2.37 -0.10 11.44
C HIS A 499 -2.40 1.09 10.48
N ASP A 500 -3.17 2.12 10.81
CA ASP A 500 -3.24 3.39 10.06
C ASP A 500 -3.28 4.63 10.99
N ASP A 501 -2.86 4.45 12.23
CA ASP A 501 -2.90 5.48 13.28
C ASP A 501 -2.08 6.73 12.90
N ALA A 502 -0.86 6.54 12.34
CA ALA A 502 -0.03 7.66 11.88
C ALA A 502 -0.62 8.33 10.63
N ILE A 503 -1.20 7.56 9.71
CA ILE A 503 -1.90 8.10 8.54
C ILE A 503 -3.08 8.95 8.98
N MET A 504 -3.91 8.45 9.90
CA MET A 504 -5.10 9.14 10.34
C MET A 504 -4.77 10.41 11.11
N SER A 505 -3.77 10.38 12.01
CA SER A 505 -3.34 11.57 12.73
C SER A 505 -2.81 12.66 11.79
N LEU A 506 -1.98 12.31 10.79
CA LEU A 506 -1.48 13.25 9.79
C LEU A 506 -2.60 13.76 8.87
N SER A 507 -3.48 12.88 8.44
CA SER A 507 -4.61 13.23 7.56
C SER A 507 -5.56 14.22 8.22
N MET A 508 -5.85 14.06 9.52
CA MET A 508 -6.68 15.00 10.29
C MET A 508 -6.01 16.37 10.44
N ALA A 509 -4.69 16.40 10.67
CA ALA A 509 -3.95 17.67 10.72
C ALA A 509 -4.07 18.44 9.40
N LEU A 510 -3.85 17.74 8.26
CA LEU A 510 -3.90 18.36 6.93
C LEU A 510 -5.32 18.77 6.53
N TYR A 511 -6.33 17.96 6.85
CA TYR A 511 -7.74 18.30 6.63
C TYR A 511 -8.17 19.57 7.40
N ALA A 512 -7.79 19.66 8.67
CA ALA A 512 -8.10 20.83 9.48
C ALA A 512 -7.31 22.07 9.03
N ALA A 513 -6.05 21.89 8.59
CA ALA A 513 -5.22 22.95 8.03
C ALA A 513 -5.90 23.60 6.82
N ASP A 514 -6.41 22.79 5.90
CA ASP A 514 -7.09 23.27 4.70
C ASP A 514 -8.35 24.08 5.04
N LEU A 515 -9.13 23.62 6.01
CA LEU A 515 -10.33 24.32 6.46
C LEU A 515 -10.03 25.63 7.20
N CYS A 516 -8.99 25.63 8.04
CA CYS A 516 -8.71 26.77 8.92
C CYS A 516 -7.83 27.84 8.26
N PHE A 517 -6.77 27.45 7.55
CA PHE A 517 -5.77 28.40 7.04
C PHE A 517 -6.03 28.86 5.60
N ASN A 518 -6.48 28.02 4.71
CA ASN A 518 -6.81 28.42 3.35
C ASN A 518 -8.01 29.37 3.29
N GLN A 519 -8.96 29.26 4.22
CA GLN A 519 -10.06 30.24 4.34
C GLN A 519 -9.56 31.63 4.80
N LEU A 520 -8.57 31.67 5.69
CA LEU A 520 -7.96 32.92 6.16
C LEU A 520 -7.22 33.61 5.01
N GLU A 521 -6.41 32.91 4.25
CA GLU A 521 -5.68 33.46 3.10
C GLU A 521 -6.63 34.00 2.02
N ARG A 522 -7.71 33.29 1.71
CA ARG A 522 -8.74 33.77 0.77
C ARG A 522 -9.43 35.04 1.26
N ASN A 523 -9.67 35.19 2.55
CA ASN A 523 -10.29 36.39 3.13
C ASN A 523 -9.30 37.55 3.24
N GLU A 524 -8.03 37.30 3.54
CA GLU A 524 -6.99 38.34 3.48
C GLU A 524 -6.78 38.84 2.04
N ALA A 525 -6.75 37.95 1.04
CA ALA A 525 -6.68 38.35 -0.37
C ALA A 525 -7.91 39.19 -0.79
N LYS A 526 -9.12 38.81 -0.34
CA LYS A 526 -10.34 39.59 -0.55
C LYS A 526 -10.27 40.97 0.10
N ASN A 527 -9.87 41.03 1.37
CA ASN A 527 -9.74 42.29 2.12
C ASN A 527 -8.66 43.18 1.50
N LYS A 528 -7.55 42.59 1.05
CA LYS A 528 -6.51 43.34 0.35
C LYS A 528 -7.01 43.89 -1.00
N ALA A 529 -7.69 43.07 -1.81
CA ALA A 529 -8.29 43.50 -3.07
C ALA A 529 -9.34 44.64 -2.85
N MET A 530 -10.11 44.55 -1.77
CA MET A 530 -11.07 45.58 -1.39
C MET A 530 -10.39 46.89 -0.95
N LEU A 531 -9.31 46.79 -0.15
CA LEU A 531 -8.50 47.96 0.24
C LEU A 531 -7.79 48.58 -0.97
N ASP A 532 -7.24 47.76 -1.85
CA ASP A 532 -6.60 48.22 -3.11
C ASP A 532 -7.62 48.91 -4.04
N SER A 533 -8.87 48.42 -4.07
CA SER A 533 -9.93 49.06 -4.84
C SER A 533 -10.34 50.43 -4.26
N TRP A 534 -10.32 50.58 -2.95
CA TRP A 534 -10.58 51.86 -2.30
C TRP A 534 -9.45 52.89 -2.52
N THR A 535 -8.19 52.45 -2.42
CA THR A 535 -7.03 53.31 -2.74
C THR A 535 -6.95 53.70 -4.19
N LEU A 536 -7.41 52.86 -5.11
CA LEU A 536 -7.55 53.20 -6.53
C LEU A 536 -8.68 54.22 -6.79
N SER A 537 -9.79 54.13 -6.05
CA SER A 537 -10.90 55.10 -6.14
C SER A 537 -10.54 56.49 -5.59
N GLU A 538 -9.70 56.58 -4.57
CA GLU A 538 -9.17 57.88 -4.06
C GLU A 538 -8.20 58.55 -5.08
N ARG A 539 -7.45 57.78 -5.85
CA ARG A 539 -6.52 58.32 -6.88
C ARG A 539 -7.21 58.87 -8.14
N THR A 540 -8.47 58.49 -8.35
CA THR A 540 -9.27 58.93 -9.52
C THR A 540 -10.25 60.03 -9.22
N TYR A 541 -10.26 60.58 -7.98
CA TYR A 541 -11.15 61.72 -7.63
C TYR A 541 -10.64 63.02 -8.23
N GLU A 542 -11.19 63.41 -9.38
CA GLU A 542 -11.08 64.76 -9.93
C GLU A 542 -12.27 65.61 -9.47
N PRO A 543 -12.07 66.70 -8.70
CA PRO A 543 -13.18 67.44 -8.06
C PRO A 543 -14.17 68.15 -8.98
N ASN A 544 -14.01 68.03 -10.33
CA ASN A 544 -14.79 68.80 -11.29
C ASN A 544 -15.58 67.97 -12.33
N LYS A 545 -15.77 66.66 -12.15
CA LYS A 545 -16.68 65.90 -13.02
C LYS A 545 -17.95 65.54 -12.28
N SER A 546 -19.08 66.01 -12.78
CA SER A 546 -20.40 65.76 -12.20
C SER A 546 -20.70 64.24 -12.16
N PHE A 547 -21.25 63.80 -11.06
CA PHE A 547 -21.59 62.41 -10.69
C PHE A 547 -22.69 61.76 -11.55
N TYR A 548 -23.11 62.38 -12.67
CA TYR A 548 -24.30 61.97 -13.43
C TYR A 548 -24.03 61.13 -14.70
N SER A 549 -22.83 60.58 -14.93
CA SER A 549 -22.58 59.85 -16.19
C SER A 549 -22.22 58.36 -16.04
N TYR A 550 -22.40 57.76 -14.91
CA TYR A 550 -22.28 56.30 -14.74
C TYR A 550 -23.51 55.72 -14.04
N GLY A 551 -24.65 55.83 -14.74
CA GLY A 551 -25.77 54.94 -14.47
C GLY A 551 -25.45 53.58 -15.06
N THR A 552 -25.59 52.53 -14.21
CA THR A 552 -25.91 51.13 -14.52
C THR A 552 -25.15 50.07 -13.70
N ALA A 553 -24.23 50.45 -12.80
CA ALA A 553 -23.56 49.46 -11.96
C ALA A 553 -23.90 49.50 -10.45
N LEU A 554 -24.72 50.48 -10.00
CA LEU A 554 -25.06 50.67 -8.60
C LEU A 554 -26.54 50.35 -8.25
N ASP A 555 -27.36 50.00 -9.23
CA ASP A 555 -28.77 49.64 -9.02
C ASP A 555 -28.97 48.21 -8.46
N SER A 556 -27.92 47.45 -8.25
CA SER A 556 -27.99 46.10 -7.66
C SER A 556 -27.59 46.00 -6.19
N ILE A 557 -27.15 47.11 -5.58
CA ILE A 557 -26.93 47.16 -4.12
C ILE A 557 -28.08 47.91 -3.53
N GLY A 558 -29.15 47.17 -3.21
CA GLY A 558 -30.33 47.68 -2.51
C GLY A 558 -29.92 48.46 -1.29
N SER A 559 -30.47 49.67 -1.21
CA SER A 559 -30.60 50.59 -0.09
C SER A 559 -30.27 49.98 1.30
N MET A 560 -29.00 49.99 1.69
CA MET A 560 -28.64 50.07 3.10
C MET A 560 -28.57 51.53 3.48
N GLN A 561 -29.65 52.05 4.04
CA GLN A 561 -29.62 53.28 4.83
C GLN A 561 -28.66 53.05 6.01
N MET A 562 -27.49 53.68 5.94
CA MET A 562 -26.65 53.81 7.14
C MET A 562 -27.36 54.72 8.12
N ASP A 563 -27.85 54.14 9.19
CA ASP A 563 -28.38 54.88 10.32
C ASP A 563 -27.22 55.59 11.03
N ASN A 564 -27.12 56.91 10.82
CA ASN A 564 -26.11 57.76 11.42
C ASN A 564 -26.28 57.96 12.94
N SER A 565 -27.19 57.23 13.58
CA SER A 565 -27.46 57.34 15.03
C SER A 565 -26.45 56.58 15.93
N LEU A 566 -25.51 55.83 15.35
CA LEU A 566 -24.55 55.05 16.12
C LEU A 566 -23.20 55.73 16.43
N TYR A 567 -23.04 57.02 16.01
CA TYR A 567 -21.77 57.76 16.23
C TYR A 567 -21.76 58.70 17.44
N HIS A 568 -22.80 58.77 18.26
CA HIS A 568 -22.80 59.51 19.51
C HIS A 568 -23.25 58.62 20.66
N GLY A 569 -22.36 57.78 21.14
CA GLY A 569 -22.52 57.04 22.37
C GLY A 569 -21.14 56.77 22.99
N ASN A 570 -20.77 57.62 23.97
CA ASN A 570 -19.71 57.33 24.93
C ASN A 570 -20.02 55.99 25.63
N ASN A 571 -19.52 54.89 25.16
CA ASN A 571 -19.37 53.68 25.95
C ASN A 571 -17.97 53.14 25.77
N GLN A 572 -17.11 53.46 26.75
CA GLN A 572 -15.91 52.71 27.03
C GLN A 572 -16.33 51.28 27.39
N THR A 573 -16.48 50.41 26.39
CA THR A 573 -16.47 48.99 26.65
C THR A 573 -15.00 48.59 26.80
N ASN A 574 -14.61 48.30 28.03
CA ASN A 574 -13.36 47.59 28.35
C ASN A 574 -13.39 46.22 27.68
N VAL A 575 -12.97 46.14 26.42
CA VAL A 575 -12.58 44.88 25.79
C VAL A 575 -11.20 44.56 26.35
N PRO A 576 -11.00 43.47 27.04
CA PRO A 576 -9.68 43.12 27.56
C PRO A 576 -8.71 43.03 26.40
N LYS A 577 -7.69 43.87 26.40
CA LYS A 577 -6.57 43.82 25.43
C LYS A 577 -5.85 42.43 25.39
N GLN A 578 -6.09 41.60 26.38
CA GLN A 578 -5.54 40.25 26.48
C GLN A 578 -6.08 39.29 25.43
N SER A 579 -7.32 39.40 24.98
CA SER A 579 -7.92 38.47 24.03
C SER A 579 -7.34 38.57 22.61
N TYR A 580 -6.78 39.72 22.23
CA TYR A 580 -6.13 39.89 20.91
C TYR A 580 -4.69 39.32 20.85
N GLN A 581 -3.99 39.27 21.97
CA GLN A 581 -2.64 38.73 22.03
C GLN A 581 -2.63 37.20 22.03
N GLU A 582 -3.66 36.54 22.59
CA GLU A 582 -3.73 35.07 22.67
C GLU A 582 -3.88 34.35 21.31
N TYR A 583 -4.40 35.04 20.30
CA TYR A 583 -4.61 34.48 18.95
C TYR A 583 -3.84 35.22 17.86
N SER A 584 -2.89 36.07 18.22
CA SER A 584 -2.09 36.86 17.26
C SER A 584 -1.26 35.99 16.31
N TRP A 585 -0.92 34.78 16.72
CA TRP A 585 -0.21 33.81 15.91
C TRP A 585 -1.06 33.28 14.74
N LEU A 586 -2.41 33.20 14.89
CA LEU A 586 -3.33 32.82 13.82
C LEU A 586 -3.37 33.84 12.68
N PHE A 587 -2.97 35.11 12.99
CA PHE A 587 -3.07 36.25 12.08
C PHE A 587 -1.71 36.87 11.74
N ALA A 588 -0.60 36.39 12.33
CA ALA A 588 0.74 36.87 12.06
C ALA A 588 1.22 36.42 10.68
N LYS A 589 1.54 37.39 9.81
CA LYS A 589 2.30 37.09 8.58
C LYS A 589 3.74 36.76 8.94
N PRO A 590 4.36 35.79 8.28
CA PRO A 590 5.80 35.67 8.33
C PRO A 590 6.43 36.96 7.77
N LYS A 591 7.40 37.50 8.49
CA LYS A 591 8.19 38.66 8.01
C LYS A 591 9.19 38.23 6.96
#